data_ffe1f2969f76cf84202f5c4fcfcc4b39
#
_entry.id   ffe1f2969f76cf84202f5c4fcfcc4b39
#
_cell.length_a   1.000
_cell.length_b   1.000
_cell.length_c   1.000
_cell.angle_alpha   90.00
_cell.angle_beta   90.00
_cell.angle_gamma   90.00
#
_symmetry.space_group_name_H-M   'P 1'
#
loop_
_entity.id
_entity.type
_entity.pdbx_description
1 polymer ?
#
loop_
_entity_poly.entity_id
_entity_poly.type
_entity_poly.pdbx_seq_one_letter_code
_entity_poly.pdbx_strand_id
1 'polypeptide(L)' 'MYLVEYVTSLFYKLEDVKRELFPDCETAREFIIAKQNNMAKGGNTFFLLKFKEVK' A
#
# COMPACT_ATOMS: atom_id res chain seq x y z
N MET A 1 -1.71 -15.54 2.59
CA MET A 1 -1.55 -14.34 1.77
C MET A 1 -1.80 -13.09 2.60
N TYR A 2 -1.24 -11.98 2.18
CA TYR A 2 -1.40 -10.70 2.87
C TYR A 2 -2.00 -9.67 1.92
N LEU A 3 -3.00 -8.95 2.41
CA LEU A 3 -3.67 -7.89 1.65
C LEU A 3 -3.14 -6.53 2.09
N VAL A 4 -2.77 -5.72 1.10
CA VAL A 4 -2.36 -4.34 1.32
C VAL A 4 -3.33 -3.45 0.57
N GLU A 5 -3.98 -2.52 1.28
CA GLU A 5 -4.84 -1.52 0.66
C GLU A 5 -4.27 -0.14 0.95
N TYR A 6 -4.14 0.66 -0.09
CA TYR A 6 -3.51 1.96 0.05
C TYR A 6 -4.08 2.96 -0.94
N VAL A 7 -3.83 4.23 -0.66
CA VAL A 7 -4.15 5.33 -1.58
C VAL A 7 -2.95 6.25 -1.67
N THR A 8 -2.90 7.02 -2.75
CA THR A 8 -1.80 7.95 -3.02
C THR A 8 -2.24 9.41 -2.97
N SER A 9 -3.45 9.66 -2.52
CA SER A 9 -4.01 11.00 -2.42
C SER A 9 -4.76 11.15 -1.10
N LEU A 10 -4.67 12.34 -0.51
CA LEU A 10 -5.40 12.65 0.71
C LEU A 10 -6.91 12.71 0.45
N PHE A 11 -7.28 13.18 -0.75
CA PHE A 11 -8.68 13.26 -1.16
C PHE A 11 -8.96 12.12 -2.12
N TYR A 12 -9.38 10.99 -1.57
CA TYR A 12 -9.60 9.79 -2.38
C TYR A 12 -11.06 9.34 -2.32
N LYS A 13 -11.46 8.63 -3.38
CA LYS A 13 -12.75 7.96 -3.46
C LYS A 13 -12.51 6.46 -3.34
N LEU A 14 -13.58 5.69 -3.12
CA LEU A 14 -13.48 4.24 -3.03
C LEU A 14 -12.79 3.62 -4.24
N GLU A 15 -13.04 4.16 -5.41
CA GLU A 15 -12.44 3.68 -6.65
C GLU A 15 -10.95 3.96 -6.76
N ASP A 16 -10.42 4.88 -5.93
CA ASP A 16 -9.00 5.20 -5.92
C ASP A 16 -8.19 4.26 -5.02
N VAL A 17 -8.87 3.44 -4.22
CA VAL A 17 -8.20 2.51 -3.32
C VAL A 17 -7.58 1.39 -4.12
N LYS A 18 -6.28 1.20 -3.94
CA LYS A 18 -5.53 0.14 -4.61
C LYS A 18 -5.33 -1.03 -3.66
N ARG A 19 -5.49 -2.23 -4.19
CA ARG A 19 -5.37 -3.47 -3.44
C ARG A 19 -4.34 -4.38 -4.09
N GLU A 20 -3.45 -4.91 -3.25
CA GLU A 20 -2.42 -5.85 -3.71
C GLU A 20 -2.38 -7.05 -2.78
N LEU A 21 -2.23 -8.23 -3.35
CA LEU A 21 -2.09 -9.47 -2.58
C LEU A 21 -0.66 -9.97 -2.70
N PHE A 22 -0.10 -10.40 -1.57
CA PHE A 22 1.27 -10.90 -1.50
C PHE A 22 1.30 -12.28 -0.86
N PRO A 23 2.23 -13.15 -1.27
CA PRO A 23 2.27 -14.51 -0.74
C PRO A 23 2.69 -14.58 0.72
N ASP A 24 3.50 -13.63 1.19
CA ASP A 24 3.97 -13.63 2.57
C ASP A 24 4.10 -12.21 3.11
N CYS A 25 4.30 -12.13 4.42
CA CYS A 25 4.38 -10.86 5.14
C CYS A 25 5.60 -10.05 4.73
N GLU A 26 6.72 -10.71 4.51
CA GLU A 26 7.96 -10.04 4.17
C GLU A 26 7.87 -9.33 2.82
N THR A 27 7.32 -9.99 1.82
CA THR A 27 7.11 -9.40 0.50
C THR A 27 6.18 -8.20 0.58
N ALA A 28 5.12 -8.32 1.37
CA ALA A 28 4.17 -7.21 1.57
C ALA A 28 4.85 -6.02 2.22
N ARG A 29 5.66 -6.25 3.23
CA ARG A 29 6.40 -5.18 3.91
C ARG A 29 7.38 -4.49 2.97
N GLU A 30 8.11 -5.25 2.18
CA GLU A 30 9.05 -4.68 1.21
C GLU A 30 8.33 -3.79 0.21
N PHE A 31 7.16 -4.22 -0.25
CA PHE A 31 6.35 -3.41 -1.15
C PHE A 31 5.96 -2.08 -0.50
N ILE A 32 5.50 -2.12 0.74
CA ILE A 32 5.09 -0.91 1.46
C ILE A 32 6.26 0.05 1.62
N ILE A 33 7.41 -0.47 2.05
CA ILE A 33 8.59 0.35 2.27
C ILE A 33 9.07 0.98 0.97
N ALA A 34 9.12 0.19 -0.10
CA ALA A 34 9.54 0.68 -1.41
C ALA A 34 8.61 1.77 -1.93
N LYS A 35 7.30 1.58 -1.76
CA LYS A 35 6.32 2.58 -2.19
C LYS A 35 6.46 3.87 -1.41
N GLN A 36 6.59 3.77 -0.09
CA GLN A 36 6.77 4.96 0.75
C GLN A 36 8.00 5.75 0.36
N ASN A 37 9.12 5.07 0.14
CA ASN A 37 10.38 5.72 -0.22
C ASN A 37 10.29 6.38 -1.59
N ASN A 38 9.73 5.68 -2.57
CA ASN A 38 9.61 6.21 -3.93
C ASN A 38 8.69 7.43 -3.98
N MET A 39 7.58 7.38 -3.25
CA MET A 39 6.62 8.48 -3.25
C MET A 39 7.16 9.68 -2.50
N ALA A 40 7.89 9.47 -1.41
CA ALA A 40 8.52 10.54 -0.68
C ALA A 40 9.53 11.29 -1.54
N LYS A 41 10.33 10.56 -2.33
CA LYS A 41 11.30 11.16 -3.26
C LYS A 41 10.63 12.01 -4.32
N GLY A 42 9.45 11.57 -4.80
CA GLY A 42 8.72 12.30 -5.81
C GLY A 42 7.84 13.41 -5.27
N GLY A 43 7.85 13.65 -3.96
CA GLY A 43 6.98 14.63 -3.33
C GLY A 43 5.53 14.18 -3.23
N ASN A 44 5.28 12.89 -3.42
CA ASN A 44 3.93 12.31 -3.33
C ASN A 44 3.71 11.69 -1.95
N THR A 45 2.45 11.39 -1.66
CA THR A 45 2.07 10.82 -0.37
C THR A 45 1.57 9.39 -0.55
N PHE A 46 1.83 8.55 0.44
CA PHE A 46 1.37 7.18 0.47
C PHE A 46 0.64 6.96 1.79
N PHE A 47 -0.61 6.51 1.70
CA PHE A 47 -1.42 6.22 2.88
C PHE A 47 -1.81 4.75 2.90
N LEU A 48 -1.34 4.04 3.90
CA LEU A 48 -1.69 2.64 4.10
C LEU A 48 -3.02 2.56 4.82
N LEU A 49 -4.02 1.95 4.17
CA LEU A 49 -5.35 1.83 4.73
C LEU A 49 -5.56 0.51 5.45
N LYS A 50 -4.99 -0.56 4.93
CA LYS A 50 -5.18 -1.88 5.49
C LYS A 50 -3.98 -2.76 5.18
N PHE A 51 -3.57 -3.54 6.17
CA PHE A 51 -2.51 -4.54 6.04
C PHE A 51 -2.92 -5.71 6.93
N LYS A 52 -3.37 -6.78 6.32
CA LYS A 52 -3.84 -7.93 7.10
C LYS A 52 -3.59 -9.25 6.39
N GLU A 53 -3.57 -10.31 7.16
CA GLU A 53 -3.51 -11.66 6.61
C GLU A 53 -4.87 -12.06 6.07
N VAL A 54 -4.89 -12.66 4.89
CA VAL A 54 -6.10 -13.14 4.22
C VAL A 54 -5.93 -14.64 4.00
N LYS A 55 -6.93 -15.39 4.40
CA LYS A 55 -6.89 -16.83 4.23
C LYS A 55 -7.64 -17.24 2.97
#